data_8a6990308072d4a3ff11d874db3ce669
#
_entry.id   8a6990308072d4a3ff11d874db3ce669
#
_cell.length_a   1.000
_cell.length_b   1.000
_cell.length_c   1.000
_cell.angle_alpha   90.00
_cell.angle_beta   90.00
_cell.angle_gamma   90.00
#
_symmetry.space_group_name_H-M   'P 1'
#
loop_
_entity.id
_entity.type
_entity.pdbx_description
1 polymer ?
#
loop_
_entity_poly.entity_id
_entity_poly.type
_entity_poly.pdbx_seq_one_letter_code
_entity_poly.pdbx_strand_id
1 'polypeptide(L)'
;MKGYEIDFKDCKTYWDMYERIIAGMDFPTWCGKNPDAIWDMLSSHIRTPAIIYLKGIDDLPKALDEQKSIILEIFARVYEWYKEIGEYVEVKKW
;
A
#
# COMPACT_ATOMS: atom_id res chain seq x y z
N MET A 1 18.38 0.74 3.01
CA MET A 1 16.96 1.14 2.95
C MET A 1 16.12 0.02 2.34
N LYS A 2 15.00 -0.31 2.95
CA LYS A 2 14.11 -1.34 2.44
C LYS A 2 13.22 -0.78 1.32
N GLY A 3 13.20 -1.45 0.16
CA GLY A 3 12.29 -1.12 -0.93
C GLY A 3 11.13 -2.10 -0.96
N TYR A 4 9.91 -1.58 -1.02
CA TYR A 4 8.71 -2.38 -1.22
C TYR A 4 8.11 -2.00 -2.57
N GLU A 5 7.74 -2.99 -3.36
CA GLU A 5 7.12 -2.75 -4.66
C GLU A 5 5.77 -3.44 -4.71
N ILE A 6 4.73 -2.64 -4.91
CA ILE A 6 3.37 -3.15 -5.05
C ILE A 6 2.98 -2.99 -6.51
N ASP A 7 2.75 -4.10 -7.20
CA ASP A 7 2.41 -4.10 -8.62
C ASP A 7 0.91 -4.31 -8.78
N PHE A 8 0.21 -3.26 -9.23
CA PHE A 8 -1.23 -3.29 -9.47
C PHE A 8 -1.61 -3.71 -10.89
N LYS A 9 -0.66 -4.18 -11.67
CA LYS A 9 -0.91 -4.60 -13.04
C LYS A 9 -1.97 -5.69 -13.10
N ASP A 10 -2.91 -5.54 -14.03
CA ASP A 10 -3.97 -6.51 -14.31
C ASP A 10 -4.97 -6.73 -13.15
N CYS A 11 -5.00 -5.85 -12.16
CA CYS A 11 -6.03 -5.88 -11.14
C CYS A 11 -7.40 -5.55 -11.76
N LYS A 12 -8.40 -6.36 -11.47
CA LYS A 12 -9.76 -6.20 -11.99
C LYS A 12 -10.79 -5.95 -10.90
N THR A 13 -10.48 -6.32 -9.66
CA THR A 13 -11.37 -6.17 -8.51
C THR A 13 -10.61 -5.54 -7.35
N TYR A 14 -11.35 -5.02 -6.36
CA TYR A 14 -10.72 -4.51 -5.14
C TYR A 14 -9.93 -5.60 -4.41
N TRP A 15 -10.42 -6.83 -4.48
CA TRP A 15 -9.75 -7.99 -3.87
C TRP A 15 -8.35 -8.18 -4.46
N ASP A 16 -8.22 -8.08 -5.78
CA ASP A 16 -6.92 -8.15 -6.45
C ASP A 16 -5.97 -7.08 -5.92
N MET A 17 -6.48 -5.86 -5.71
CA MET A 17 -5.67 -4.75 -5.23
C MET A 17 -5.10 -5.04 -3.84
N TYR A 18 -5.92 -5.55 -2.93
CA TYR A 18 -5.46 -5.90 -1.59
C TYR A 18 -4.49 -7.07 -1.59
N GLU A 19 -4.70 -8.07 -2.44
CA GLU A 19 -3.74 -9.16 -2.59
C GLU A 19 -2.38 -8.67 -3.05
N ARG A 20 -2.35 -7.70 -3.98
CA ARG A 20 -1.10 -7.12 -4.45
C ARG A 20 -0.38 -6.34 -3.36
N ILE A 21 -1.12 -5.62 -2.53
CA ILE A 21 -0.54 -4.90 -1.39
C ILE A 21 0.08 -5.89 -0.40
N ILE A 22 -0.63 -6.93 -0.04
CA ILE A 22 -0.15 -7.96 0.90
C ILE A 22 1.12 -8.61 0.36
N ALA A 23 1.13 -8.98 -0.91
CA ALA A 23 2.30 -9.60 -1.54
C ALA A 23 3.49 -8.65 -1.61
N GLY A 24 3.26 -7.41 -2.06
CA GLY A 24 4.33 -6.42 -2.24
C GLY A 24 4.94 -5.93 -0.94
N MET A 25 4.17 -5.91 0.13
CA MET A 25 4.62 -5.49 1.46
C MET A 25 5.13 -6.65 2.32
N ASP A 26 5.10 -7.87 1.81
CA ASP A 26 5.46 -9.08 2.55
C ASP A 26 4.63 -9.28 3.82
N PHE A 27 3.37 -8.89 3.78
CA PHE A 27 2.45 -9.12 4.91
C PHE A 27 2.05 -10.59 4.99
N PRO A 28 1.68 -11.08 6.19
CA PRO A 28 1.21 -12.45 6.32
C PRO A 28 -0.02 -12.71 5.45
N THR A 29 -0.14 -13.92 4.93
CA THR A 29 -1.26 -14.30 4.06
C THR A 29 -2.62 -14.25 4.76
N TRP A 30 -2.63 -14.30 6.11
CA TRP A 30 -3.85 -14.16 6.89
C TRP A 30 -4.32 -12.71 7.06
N CYS A 31 -3.54 -11.74 6.56
CA CYS A 31 -3.93 -10.33 6.65
C CYS A 31 -5.28 -10.10 5.98
N GLY A 32 -6.17 -9.38 6.66
CA GLY A 32 -7.48 -9.04 6.13
C GLY A 32 -7.40 -8.17 4.87
N LYS A 33 -8.29 -8.40 3.93
CA LYS A 33 -8.33 -7.66 2.66
C LYS A 33 -9.34 -6.52 2.74
N ASN A 34 -9.02 -5.57 3.61
CA ASN A 34 -9.83 -4.37 3.82
C ASN A 34 -8.92 -3.22 4.29
N PRO A 35 -9.40 -1.96 4.20
CA PRO A 35 -8.59 -0.80 4.56
C PRO A 35 -8.05 -0.82 5.98
N ASP A 36 -8.87 -1.22 6.94
CA ASP A 36 -8.46 -1.22 8.35
C ASP A 36 -7.34 -2.22 8.63
N ALA A 37 -7.45 -3.43 8.09
CA ALA A 37 -6.43 -4.45 8.25
C ALA A 37 -5.11 -4.03 7.59
N ILE A 38 -5.17 -3.42 6.42
CA ILE A 38 -3.99 -2.92 5.71
C ILE A 38 -3.34 -1.79 6.52
N TRP A 39 -4.13 -0.86 7.04
CA TRP A 39 -3.60 0.22 7.88
C TRP A 39 -2.88 -0.34 9.11
N ASP A 40 -3.48 -1.31 9.79
CA ASP A 40 -2.87 -1.92 10.97
C ASP A 40 -1.50 -2.51 10.65
N MET A 41 -1.40 -3.20 9.52
CA MET A 41 -0.12 -3.79 9.09
C MET A 41 0.88 -2.72 8.68
N LEU A 42 0.45 -1.72 7.91
CA LEU A 42 1.33 -0.64 7.45
C LEU A 42 1.87 0.19 8.61
N SER A 43 1.07 0.43 9.65
CA SER A 43 1.49 1.23 10.79
C SER A 43 2.38 0.48 11.78
N SER A 44 2.51 -0.84 11.68
CA SER A 44 3.22 -1.66 12.67
C SER A 44 4.26 -2.64 12.12
N HIS A 45 4.23 -2.97 10.83
CA HIS A 45 5.03 -4.06 10.27
C HIS A 45 5.97 -3.64 9.14
N ILE A 46 6.18 -2.36 8.91
CA ILE A 46 7.11 -1.90 7.89
C ILE A 46 8.51 -1.76 8.50
N ARG A 47 9.51 -2.23 7.78
CA ARG A 47 10.91 -1.99 8.14
C ARG A 47 11.31 -0.59 7.67
N THR A 48 11.72 0.26 8.59
CA THR A 48 12.19 1.61 8.28
C THR A 48 13.71 1.68 8.38
N PRO A 49 14.38 2.53 7.61
CA PRO A 49 13.83 3.39 6.55
C PRO A 49 13.37 2.60 5.33
N ALA A 50 12.31 3.08 4.67
CA ALA A 50 11.71 2.37 3.55
C ALA A 50 11.23 3.30 2.45
N ILE A 51 11.18 2.76 1.23
CA ILE A 51 10.50 3.39 0.10
C ILE A 51 9.47 2.40 -0.41
N ILE A 52 8.24 2.85 -0.59
CA ILE A 52 7.14 2.05 -1.12
C ILE A 52 6.81 2.54 -2.52
N TYR A 53 6.86 1.67 -3.51
CA TYR A 53 6.52 1.98 -4.88
C TYR A 53 5.15 1.42 -5.21
N LEU A 54 4.25 2.29 -5.70
CA LEU A 54 2.91 1.92 -6.16
C LEU A 54 2.93 1.84 -7.68
N LYS A 55 3.31 0.68 -8.20
CA LYS A 55 3.49 0.49 -9.64
C LYS A 55 2.14 0.25 -10.32
N GLY A 56 1.85 1.06 -11.34
CA GLY A 56 0.64 0.88 -12.14
C GLY A 56 -0.65 1.31 -11.47
N ILE A 57 -0.58 2.02 -10.33
CA ILE A 57 -1.79 2.45 -9.63
C ILE A 57 -2.66 3.39 -10.46
N ASP A 58 -2.06 4.18 -11.31
CA ASP A 58 -2.80 5.11 -12.17
C ASP A 58 -3.39 4.46 -13.42
N ASP A 59 -3.02 3.20 -13.70
CA ASP A 59 -3.49 2.44 -14.86
C ASP A 59 -4.62 1.46 -14.51
N LEU A 60 -5.19 1.55 -13.32
CA LEU A 60 -6.29 0.69 -12.89
C LEU A 60 -7.57 0.97 -13.68
N PRO A 61 -8.45 -0.04 -13.88
CA PRO A 61 -9.74 0.17 -14.50
C PRO A 61 -10.55 1.24 -13.79
N LYS A 62 -11.30 2.03 -14.55
CA LYS A 62 -12.11 3.11 -14.01
C LYS A 62 -13.10 2.63 -12.93
N ALA A 63 -13.58 1.40 -13.05
CA ALA A 63 -14.45 0.80 -12.05
C ALA A 63 -13.82 0.69 -10.66
N LEU A 64 -12.49 0.80 -10.57
CA LEU A 64 -11.77 0.75 -9.29
C LEU A 64 -11.34 2.12 -8.77
N ASP A 65 -11.85 3.20 -9.34
CA ASP A 65 -11.45 4.56 -8.94
C ASP A 65 -11.71 4.83 -7.45
N GLU A 66 -12.81 4.37 -6.91
CA GLU A 66 -13.12 4.55 -5.49
C GLU A 66 -12.12 3.83 -4.61
N GLN A 67 -11.80 2.59 -4.93
CA GLN A 67 -10.81 1.82 -4.17
C GLN A 67 -9.42 2.39 -4.32
N LYS A 68 -9.07 2.87 -5.51
CA LYS A 68 -7.82 3.57 -5.75
C LYS A 68 -7.69 4.76 -4.81
N SER A 69 -8.73 5.58 -4.69
CA SER A 69 -8.74 6.75 -3.80
C SER A 69 -8.53 6.35 -2.34
N ILE A 70 -9.20 5.29 -1.90
CA ILE A 70 -9.06 4.78 -0.54
C ILE A 70 -7.62 4.33 -0.27
N ILE A 71 -7.04 3.59 -1.20
CA ILE A 71 -5.67 3.09 -1.06
C ILE A 71 -4.65 4.23 -1.06
N LEU A 72 -4.81 5.21 -1.95
CA LEU A 72 -3.92 6.36 -1.98
C LEU A 72 -3.99 7.16 -0.69
N GLU A 73 -5.19 7.30 -0.11
CA GLU A 73 -5.36 7.96 1.18
C GLU A 73 -4.67 7.19 2.30
N ILE A 74 -4.77 5.86 2.31
CA ILE A 74 -4.07 5.03 3.30
C ILE A 74 -2.56 5.27 3.23
N PHE A 75 -1.97 5.26 2.03
CA PHE A 75 -0.54 5.48 1.88
C PHE A 75 -0.11 6.91 2.22
N ALA A 76 -0.96 7.90 1.99
CA ALA A 76 -0.70 9.26 2.44
C ALA A 76 -0.65 9.33 3.97
N ARG A 77 -1.57 8.64 4.65
CA ARG A 77 -1.58 8.53 6.12
C ARG A 77 -0.35 7.80 6.64
N VAL A 78 0.11 6.77 5.93
CA VAL A 78 1.34 6.04 6.28
C VAL A 78 2.53 6.98 6.29
N TYR A 79 2.66 7.80 5.26
CA TYR A 79 3.75 8.78 5.17
C TYR A 79 3.72 9.73 6.38
N GLU A 80 2.56 10.30 6.70
CA GLU A 80 2.43 11.22 7.83
C GLU A 80 2.67 10.54 9.18
N TRP A 81 2.18 9.31 9.34
CA TRP A 81 2.37 8.53 10.56
C TRP A 81 3.84 8.31 10.89
N TYR A 82 4.62 7.86 9.91
CA TYR A 82 6.03 7.58 10.14
C TYR A 82 6.84 8.87 10.31
N LYS A 83 6.46 9.93 9.61
CA LYS A 83 7.09 11.24 9.78
C LYS A 83 6.91 11.76 11.21
N GLU A 84 5.73 11.60 11.78
CA GLU A 84 5.44 12.05 13.15
C GLU A 84 6.26 11.29 14.20
N ILE A 85 6.50 10.00 14.00
CA ILE A 85 7.29 9.21 14.95
C ILE A 85 8.79 9.23 14.66
N GLY A 86 9.22 10.06 13.71
CA GLY A 86 10.64 10.22 13.41
C GLY A 86 11.25 9.13 12.56
N GLU A 87 10.43 8.33 11.88
CA GLU A 87 10.88 7.27 11.00
C GLU A 87 10.74 7.69 9.53
N TYR A 88 11.64 7.20 8.67
CA TYR A 88 11.62 7.55 7.25
C TYR A 88 10.84 6.53 6.45
N VAL A 89 9.75 6.95 5.84
CA VAL A 89 9.01 6.15 4.84
C VAL A 89 8.61 7.09 3.72
N GLU A 90 8.96 6.73 2.49
CA GLU A 90 8.59 7.49 1.31
C GLU A 90 7.67 6.63 0.46
N VAL A 91 6.65 7.25 -0.14
CA VAL A 91 5.70 6.58 -1.03
C VAL A 91 5.79 7.24 -2.39
N LYS A 92 6.01 6.44 -3.42
CA LYS A 92 6.15 6.94 -4.80
C LYS A 92 5.24 6.15 -5.74
N LYS A 93 4.68 6.85 -6.72
CA LYS A 93 4.00 6.20 -7.84
C LYS A 93 5.02 5.86 -8.91
N TRP A 94 4.75 4.77 -9.61
CA TRP A 94 5.67 4.30 -10.66
C TRP A 94 4.91 3.84 -11.90
#